data_945e4e5e7efa6a296262b7dafd986550
#
_entry.id   945e4e5e7efa6a296262b7dafd986550
#
_cell.length_a   1.000
_cell.length_b   1.000
_cell.length_c   1.000
_cell.angle_alpha   90.00
_cell.angle_beta   90.00
_cell.angle_gamma   90.00
#
_symmetry.space_group_name_H-M   'P 1'
#
loop_
_entity.id
_entity.type
_entity.pdbx_description
1 polymer ?
#
loop_
_entity_poly.entity_id
_entity_poly.type
_entity_poly.pdbx_seq_one_letter_code
_entity_poly.pdbx_strand_id
1 'polypeptide(L)'
;MKKTLLPAVFFASLILFAATSIAQLPVQPLSDQKTLLQSSDPKLAQNKKLLYDFWREVFEAGHLDLADKYMAETYIQHNPNVPTGRKAFVDFFSKFKKPEPVADTIKAPVVAIIAEGDMVVISFARELVDPKDATKKYSTTWFDMFRIENGKIAEHWDAATKQ
;
A
#
# COMPACT_ATOMS: atom_id res chain seq x y z
N MET A 1 -73.08 45.38 -0.35
CA MET A 1 -71.71 45.31 0.14
C MET A 1 -71.06 44.06 -0.41
N LYS A 2 -70.20 44.13 -1.41
CA LYS A 2 -69.48 43.02 -2.01
C LYS A 2 -68.11 42.91 -1.32
N LYS A 3 -67.86 41.76 -0.60
CA LYS A 3 -66.57 41.49 -0.01
C LYS A 3 -65.66 40.84 -1.05
N THR A 4 -64.61 41.54 -1.42
CA THR A 4 -63.53 41.02 -2.29
C THR A 4 -62.56 40.21 -1.43
N LEU A 5 -62.43 38.89 -1.64
CA LEU A 5 -61.37 38.08 -1.07
C LEU A 5 -60.12 38.23 -1.96
N LEU A 6 -59.00 38.66 -1.31
CA LEU A 6 -57.67 38.60 -1.94
C LEU A 6 -57.10 37.15 -1.79
N PRO A 7 -56.52 36.56 -2.84
CA PRO A 7 -55.84 35.29 -2.70
C PRO A 7 -54.47 35.48 -2.00
N ALA A 8 -54.22 34.72 -0.95
CA ALA A 8 -52.92 34.65 -0.32
C ALA A 8 -51.99 33.79 -1.23
N VAL A 9 -50.94 34.40 -1.77
CA VAL A 9 -49.89 33.71 -2.51
C VAL A 9 -48.89 33.19 -1.50
N PHE A 10 -48.85 31.86 -1.30
CA PHE A 10 -47.81 31.18 -0.51
C PHE A 10 -46.55 31.05 -1.38
N PHE A 11 -45.51 31.79 -1.06
CA PHE A 11 -44.16 31.60 -1.57
C PHE A 11 -43.52 30.42 -0.80
N ALA A 12 -43.48 29.23 -1.43
CA ALA A 12 -42.70 28.12 -0.93
C ALA A 12 -41.21 28.34 -1.29
N SER A 13 -40.42 28.81 -0.34
CA SER A 13 -38.95 28.92 -0.50
C SER A 13 -38.34 27.53 -0.52
N LEU A 14 -37.95 27.07 -1.67
CA LEU A 14 -37.18 25.82 -1.86
C LEU A 14 -35.72 26.08 -1.40
N ILE A 15 -35.38 25.65 -0.18
CA ILE A 15 -33.99 25.68 0.32
C ILE A 15 -33.26 24.52 -0.34
N LEU A 16 -32.47 24.80 -1.41
CA LEU A 16 -31.53 23.85 -1.98
C LEU A 16 -30.39 23.66 -0.98
N PHE A 17 -30.36 22.53 -0.27
CA PHE A 17 -29.17 22.07 0.42
C PHE A 17 -28.16 21.61 -0.64
N ALA A 18 -27.19 22.45 -0.96
CA ALA A 18 -26.00 22.01 -1.70
C ALA A 18 -25.22 21.05 -0.77
N ALA A 19 -25.33 19.75 -1.01
CA ALA A 19 -24.44 18.78 -0.39
C ALA A 19 -23.02 19.07 -0.88
N THR A 20 -22.19 19.69 -0.04
CA THR A 20 -20.76 19.80 -0.30
C THR A 20 -20.17 18.40 -0.27
N SER A 21 -19.90 17.83 -1.44
CA SER A 21 -19.11 16.61 -1.56
C SER A 21 -17.72 16.90 -1.00
N ILE A 22 -17.41 16.34 0.18
CA ILE A 22 -16.06 16.39 0.73
C ILE A 22 -15.23 15.44 -0.15
N ALA A 23 -14.35 16.01 -0.99
CA ALA A 23 -13.43 15.22 -1.80
C ALA A 23 -12.51 14.41 -0.87
N GLN A 24 -12.25 13.15 -1.25
CA GLN A 24 -11.30 12.31 -0.53
C GLN A 24 -9.92 12.99 -0.47
N LEU A 25 -9.34 13.08 0.73
CA LEU A 25 -7.98 13.56 0.88
C LEU A 25 -6.99 12.55 0.29
N PRO A 26 -5.97 12.99 -0.45
CA PRO A 26 -4.96 12.10 -1.01
C PRO A 26 -4.19 11.38 0.10
N VAL A 27 -3.85 10.10 -0.12
CA VAL A 27 -2.94 9.37 0.75
C VAL A 27 -1.53 9.96 0.60
N GLN A 28 -0.93 10.39 1.72
CA GLN A 28 0.40 11.02 1.71
C GLN A 28 1.49 10.01 2.08
N PRO A 29 2.52 9.83 1.25
CA PRO A 29 3.69 9.05 1.61
C PRO A 29 4.54 9.79 2.63
N LEU A 30 5.26 9.03 3.48
CA LEU A 30 6.17 9.61 4.46
C LEU A 30 7.52 9.94 3.80
N SER A 31 7.97 11.20 3.90
CA SER A 31 9.25 11.64 3.32
C SER A 31 10.47 11.13 4.11
N ASP A 32 10.41 11.12 5.44
CA ASP A 32 11.47 10.54 6.30
C ASP A 32 11.20 9.07 6.60
N GLN A 33 11.63 8.20 5.71
CA GLN A 33 11.44 6.75 5.85
C GLN A 33 12.25 6.14 7.01
N LYS A 34 13.27 6.82 7.55
CA LYS A 34 14.07 6.31 8.68
C LYS A 34 13.26 6.21 9.95
N THR A 35 12.27 7.09 10.13
CA THR A 35 11.37 7.05 11.28
C THR A 35 10.47 5.82 11.28
N LEU A 36 10.18 5.24 10.10
CA LEU A 36 9.38 4.03 9.97
C LEU A 36 10.04 2.79 10.59
N LEU A 37 11.37 2.79 10.72
CA LEU A 37 12.14 1.65 11.23
C LEU A 37 12.23 1.65 12.76
N GLN A 38 11.81 2.72 13.41
CA GLN A 38 11.90 2.87 14.86
C GLN A 38 10.84 1.99 15.57
N SER A 39 11.27 1.40 16.71
CA SER A 39 10.41 0.73 17.67
C SER A 39 11.12 0.74 19.03
N SER A 40 10.35 0.80 20.13
CA SER A 40 10.88 0.58 21.49
C SER A 40 11.26 -0.89 21.73
N ASP A 41 10.69 -1.83 20.97
CA ASP A 41 11.07 -3.23 20.95
C ASP A 41 12.14 -3.47 19.87
N PRO A 42 13.37 -3.89 20.25
CA PRO A 42 14.46 -4.14 19.31
C PRO A 42 14.14 -5.22 18.27
N LYS A 43 13.31 -6.22 18.62
CA LYS A 43 12.90 -7.29 17.69
C LYS A 43 12.00 -6.74 16.60
N LEU A 44 11.04 -5.89 16.95
CA LEU A 44 10.17 -5.24 15.99
C LEU A 44 10.95 -4.28 15.07
N ALA A 45 11.89 -3.50 15.64
CA ALA A 45 12.79 -2.65 14.85
C ALA A 45 13.61 -3.47 13.85
N GLN A 46 14.15 -4.63 14.28
CA GLN A 46 14.90 -5.54 13.41
C GLN A 46 14.01 -6.11 12.28
N ASN A 47 12.79 -6.54 12.61
CA ASN A 47 11.86 -7.07 11.62
C ASN A 47 11.46 -6.02 10.58
N LYS A 48 11.19 -4.77 10.99
CA LYS A 48 10.95 -3.63 10.08
C LYS A 48 12.13 -3.39 9.16
N LYS A 49 13.35 -3.38 9.73
CA LYS A 49 14.57 -3.17 8.94
C LYS A 49 14.81 -4.29 7.93
N LEU A 50 14.59 -5.55 8.34
CA LEU A 50 14.71 -6.71 7.44
C LEU A 50 13.81 -6.55 6.22
N LEU A 51 12.53 -6.23 6.44
CA LEU A 51 11.58 -6.02 5.35
C LEU A 51 11.94 -4.82 4.48
N TYR A 52 12.36 -3.70 5.09
CA TYR A 52 12.78 -2.49 4.40
C TYR A 52 13.96 -2.74 3.47
N ASP A 53 15.00 -3.43 3.96
CA ASP A 53 16.18 -3.75 3.17
C ASP A 53 15.86 -4.74 2.05
N PHE A 54 15.05 -5.79 2.33
CA PHE A 54 14.55 -6.70 1.30
C PHE A 54 13.81 -5.95 0.19
N TRP A 55 12.90 -5.05 0.56
CA TRP A 55 12.12 -4.31 -0.42
C TRP A 55 13.02 -3.48 -1.34
N ARG A 56 13.95 -2.76 -0.75
CA ARG A 56 14.87 -1.87 -1.45
C ARG A 56 15.89 -2.61 -2.30
N GLU A 57 16.53 -3.66 -1.75
CA GLU A 57 17.62 -4.37 -2.40
C GLU A 57 17.12 -5.44 -3.38
N VAL A 58 16.19 -6.28 -2.94
CA VAL A 58 15.73 -7.44 -3.74
C VAL A 58 14.55 -7.07 -4.63
N PHE A 59 13.51 -6.45 -4.04
CA PHE A 59 12.28 -6.23 -4.79
C PHE A 59 12.37 -5.03 -5.73
N GLU A 60 12.86 -3.87 -5.30
CA GLU A 60 12.97 -2.69 -6.17
C GLU A 60 14.23 -2.71 -7.04
N ALA A 61 15.40 -2.89 -6.44
CA ALA A 61 16.67 -2.86 -7.17
C ALA A 61 16.96 -4.15 -7.95
N GLY A 62 16.15 -5.21 -7.78
CA GLY A 62 16.24 -6.42 -8.57
C GLY A 62 17.44 -7.33 -8.26
N HIS A 63 18.10 -7.16 -7.12
CA HIS A 63 19.19 -8.04 -6.67
C HIS A 63 18.63 -9.37 -6.15
N LEU A 64 18.09 -10.17 -7.05
CA LEU A 64 17.48 -11.46 -6.73
C LEU A 64 18.48 -12.49 -6.20
N ASP A 65 19.77 -12.29 -6.46
CA ASP A 65 20.89 -13.03 -5.87
C ASP A 65 20.98 -12.90 -4.35
N LEU A 66 20.42 -11.82 -3.78
CA LEU A 66 20.31 -11.58 -2.34
C LEU A 66 19.06 -12.20 -1.71
N ALA A 67 18.22 -12.91 -2.46
CA ALA A 67 16.98 -13.45 -1.93
C ALA A 67 17.21 -14.41 -0.75
N ASP A 68 18.30 -15.17 -0.73
CA ASP A 68 18.64 -16.08 0.37
C ASP A 68 19.04 -15.34 1.66
N LYS A 69 19.57 -14.13 1.56
CA LYS A 69 19.85 -13.25 2.72
C LYS A 69 18.55 -12.88 3.47
N TYR A 70 17.44 -12.72 2.76
CA TYR A 70 16.20 -12.17 3.30
C TYR A 70 15.07 -13.16 3.45
N MET A 71 14.98 -14.18 2.58
CA MET A 71 13.84 -15.08 2.49
C MET A 71 14.18 -16.49 2.98
N ALA A 72 13.24 -17.14 3.65
CA ALA A 72 13.32 -18.56 3.94
C ALA A 72 13.27 -19.39 2.65
N GLU A 73 13.92 -20.55 2.62
CA GLU A 73 13.85 -21.46 1.47
C GLU A 73 12.41 -21.90 1.19
N THR A 74 11.67 -22.18 2.27
CA THR A 74 10.27 -22.62 2.26
C THR A 74 9.29 -21.46 2.21
N TYR A 75 9.70 -20.27 1.72
CA TYR A 75 8.85 -19.08 1.63
C TYR A 75 7.49 -19.39 1.02
N ILE A 76 6.42 -18.96 1.68
CA ILE A 76 5.02 -19.14 1.25
C ILE A 76 4.50 -17.83 0.66
N GLN A 77 3.90 -17.92 -0.51
CA GLN A 77 3.31 -16.79 -1.22
C GLN A 77 1.80 -16.96 -1.34
N HIS A 78 1.02 -15.93 -0.93
CA HIS A 78 -0.44 -15.92 -1.05
C HIS A 78 -0.96 -15.04 -2.19
N ASN A 79 -0.09 -14.30 -2.90
CA ASN A 79 -0.48 -13.65 -4.14
C ASN A 79 -0.76 -14.71 -5.21
N PRO A 80 -1.99 -14.78 -5.80
CA PRO A 80 -2.36 -15.85 -6.73
C PRO A 80 -1.60 -15.82 -8.06
N ASN A 81 -0.83 -14.75 -8.33
CA ASN A 81 -0.09 -14.54 -9.57
C ASN A 81 1.42 -14.85 -9.42
N VAL A 82 1.90 -15.13 -8.19
CA VAL A 82 3.32 -15.37 -7.90
C VAL A 82 3.49 -16.73 -7.23
N PRO A 83 4.40 -17.59 -7.70
CA PRO A 83 4.55 -18.93 -7.16
C PRO A 83 5.21 -18.94 -5.78
N THR A 84 4.86 -19.94 -4.96
CA THR A 84 5.43 -20.23 -3.63
C THR A 84 6.84 -20.82 -3.75
N GLY A 85 7.71 -20.51 -2.75
CA GLY A 85 9.10 -20.94 -2.65
C GLY A 85 10.08 -19.85 -3.08
N ARG A 86 11.19 -19.69 -2.31
CA ARG A 86 12.23 -18.70 -2.63
C ARG A 86 12.77 -18.86 -4.04
N LYS A 87 13.12 -20.10 -4.44
CA LYS A 87 13.60 -20.36 -5.80
C LYS A 87 12.57 -19.95 -6.86
N ALA A 88 11.30 -20.30 -6.65
CA ALA A 88 10.23 -19.97 -7.58
C ALA A 88 9.98 -18.46 -7.67
N PHE A 89 10.09 -17.73 -6.55
CA PHE A 89 10.10 -16.27 -6.52
C PHE A 89 11.23 -15.69 -7.39
N VAL A 90 12.47 -16.16 -7.21
CA VAL A 90 13.62 -15.72 -8.00
C VAL A 90 13.42 -16.01 -9.49
N ASP A 91 13.03 -17.24 -9.84
CA ASP A 91 12.79 -17.64 -11.22
C ASP A 91 11.66 -16.81 -11.88
N PHE A 92 10.63 -16.46 -11.11
CA PHE A 92 9.53 -15.64 -11.62
C PHE A 92 9.97 -14.20 -11.91
N PHE A 93 10.61 -13.55 -10.93
CA PHE A 93 10.99 -12.13 -11.06
C PHE A 93 12.20 -11.92 -12.00
N SER A 94 13.09 -12.90 -12.19
CA SER A 94 14.22 -12.81 -13.11
C SER A 94 13.82 -12.62 -14.59
N LYS A 95 12.58 -12.95 -14.94
CA LYS A 95 12.05 -12.78 -16.30
C LYS A 95 11.90 -11.31 -16.71
N PHE A 96 11.75 -10.41 -15.75
CA PHE A 96 11.48 -8.98 -16.01
C PHE A 96 12.24 -8.01 -15.10
N LYS A 97 12.99 -8.49 -14.10
CA LYS A 97 13.85 -7.64 -13.27
C LYS A 97 15.32 -7.88 -13.61
N LYS A 98 16.08 -6.78 -13.68
CA LYS A 98 17.55 -6.79 -13.78
C LYS A 98 18.10 -5.99 -12.60
N PRO A 99 19.29 -6.34 -12.07
CA PRO A 99 19.91 -5.57 -10.99
C PRO A 99 20.17 -4.13 -11.40
N GLU A 100 19.80 -3.20 -10.55
CA GLU A 100 20.03 -1.77 -10.65
C GLU A 100 20.73 -1.26 -9.37
N PRO A 101 21.36 -0.07 -9.38
CA PRO A 101 21.91 0.51 -8.16
C PRO A 101 20.85 0.63 -7.06
N VAL A 102 21.20 0.17 -5.86
CA VAL A 102 20.32 0.23 -4.69
C VAL A 102 20.21 1.69 -4.23
N ALA A 103 18.98 2.21 -4.19
CA ALA A 103 18.71 3.56 -3.69
C ALA A 103 18.84 3.63 -2.15
N ASP A 104 19.08 4.82 -1.60
CA ASP A 104 19.17 5.03 -0.14
C ASP A 104 17.84 4.79 0.60
N THR A 105 16.74 4.98 -0.10
CA THR A 105 15.38 4.76 0.40
C THR A 105 14.56 3.94 -0.59
N ILE A 106 13.44 3.37 -0.12
CA ILE A 106 12.43 2.75 -0.99
C ILE A 106 11.89 3.82 -1.95
N LYS A 107 11.90 3.53 -3.26
CA LYS A 107 11.44 4.46 -4.32
C LYS A 107 9.91 4.56 -4.36
N ALA A 108 9.21 3.48 -4.05
CA ALA A 108 7.74 3.48 -3.96
C ALA A 108 7.26 4.43 -2.85
N PRO A 109 6.08 5.04 -2.97
CA PRO A 109 5.58 6.04 -2.03
C PRO A 109 5.09 5.39 -0.72
N VAL A 110 6.02 5.01 0.16
CA VAL A 110 5.75 4.34 1.45
C VAL A 110 4.96 5.26 2.37
N VAL A 111 3.89 4.74 2.96
CA VAL A 111 3.04 5.42 3.95
C VAL A 111 3.42 5.00 5.37
N ALA A 112 3.55 3.69 5.61
CA ALA A 112 3.85 3.16 6.93
C ALA A 112 4.56 1.80 6.87
N ILE A 113 5.33 1.49 7.93
CA ILE A 113 5.81 0.14 8.24
C ILE A 113 5.44 -0.14 9.69
N ILE A 114 4.60 -1.16 9.92
CA ILE A 114 4.08 -1.54 11.23
C ILE A 114 4.53 -2.97 11.51
N ALA A 115 4.99 -3.24 12.73
CA ALA A 115 5.37 -4.60 13.16
C ALA A 115 4.72 -4.93 14.50
N GLU A 116 4.23 -6.17 14.62
CA GLU A 116 3.69 -6.75 15.84
C GLU A 116 4.02 -8.25 15.86
N GLY A 117 4.63 -8.71 16.95
CA GLY A 117 5.10 -10.10 17.03
C GLY A 117 6.09 -10.46 15.92
N ASP A 118 5.72 -11.41 15.09
CA ASP A 118 6.48 -11.85 13.91
C ASP A 118 5.94 -11.27 12.59
N MET A 119 4.89 -10.44 12.65
CA MET A 119 4.26 -9.84 11.48
C MET A 119 4.81 -8.44 11.19
N VAL A 120 4.99 -8.14 9.92
CA VAL A 120 5.32 -6.78 9.43
C VAL A 120 4.42 -6.42 8.27
N VAL A 121 3.81 -5.24 8.34
CA VAL A 121 3.02 -4.67 7.25
C VAL A 121 3.73 -3.45 6.71
N ILE A 122 3.86 -3.36 5.39
CA ILE A 122 4.27 -2.16 4.67
C ILE A 122 3.10 -1.67 3.82
N SER A 123 2.89 -0.37 3.78
CA SER A 123 1.82 0.24 2.99
C SER A 123 2.35 1.34 2.08
N PHE A 124 1.72 1.45 0.90
CA PHE A 124 2.11 2.40 -0.15
C PHE A 124 0.91 3.21 -0.60
N ALA A 125 1.11 4.50 -0.86
CA ALA A 125 0.13 5.31 -1.56
C ALA A 125 0.04 4.83 -3.03
N ARG A 126 -1.17 4.74 -3.56
CA ARG A 126 -1.43 4.43 -4.97
C ARG A 126 -2.37 5.46 -5.54
N GLU A 127 -2.08 5.91 -6.74
CA GLU A 127 -2.98 6.72 -7.56
C GLU A 127 -3.56 5.83 -8.66
N LEU A 128 -4.87 5.79 -8.77
CA LEU A 128 -5.59 4.99 -9.74
C LEU A 128 -6.54 5.88 -10.54
N VAL A 129 -6.82 5.48 -11.77
CA VAL A 129 -7.84 6.14 -12.62
C VAL A 129 -9.23 5.78 -12.09
N ASP A 130 -10.12 6.76 -12.01
CA ASP A 130 -11.51 6.54 -11.61
C ASP A 130 -12.22 5.63 -12.63
N PRO A 131 -12.79 4.50 -12.22
CA PRO A 131 -13.46 3.57 -13.13
C PRO A 131 -14.71 4.16 -13.79
N LYS A 132 -15.25 5.26 -13.26
CA LYS A 132 -16.42 5.96 -13.79
C LYS A 132 -16.06 7.17 -14.64
N ASP A 133 -14.83 7.68 -14.53
CA ASP A 133 -14.36 8.88 -15.27
C ASP A 133 -12.85 8.77 -15.50
N ALA A 134 -12.46 8.32 -16.68
CA ALA A 134 -11.06 8.13 -17.07
C ALA A 134 -10.21 9.43 -17.05
N THR A 135 -10.83 10.62 -16.94
CA THR A 135 -10.14 11.91 -16.82
C THR A 135 -9.76 12.22 -15.37
N LYS A 136 -10.30 11.48 -14.41
CA LYS A 136 -10.09 11.65 -12.98
C LYS A 136 -9.23 10.55 -12.39
N LYS A 137 -8.54 10.87 -11.30
CA LYS A 137 -7.77 9.96 -10.49
C LYS A 137 -8.23 10.03 -9.05
N TYR A 138 -8.03 8.93 -8.32
CA TYR A 138 -8.24 8.87 -6.88
C TYR A 138 -7.04 8.24 -6.20
N SER A 139 -6.84 8.57 -4.93
CA SER A 139 -5.79 8.00 -4.10
C SER A 139 -6.34 6.85 -3.27
N THR A 140 -5.54 5.79 -3.14
CA THR A 140 -5.83 4.65 -2.26
C THR A 140 -4.54 4.12 -1.65
N THR A 141 -4.61 3.05 -0.86
CA THR A 141 -3.46 2.44 -0.22
C THR A 141 -3.36 0.97 -0.62
N TRP A 142 -2.15 0.52 -0.93
CA TRP A 142 -1.81 -0.88 -1.08
C TRP A 142 -1.09 -1.37 0.17
N PHE A 143 -1.34 -2.62 0.57
CA PHE A 143 -0.73 -3.27 1.73
C PHE A 143 -0.07 -4.57 1.32
N ASP A 144 1.17 -4.77 1.79
CA ASP A 144 1.86 -6.03 1.78
C ASP A 144 2.15 -6.42 3.23
N MET A 145 1.84 -7.66 3.59
CA MET A 145 2.04 -8.21 4.92
C MET A 145 2.98 -9.41 4.86
N PHE A 146 3.89 -9.48 5.82
CA PHE A 146 4.93 -10.50 5.87
C PHE A 146 5.01 -11.12 7.25
N ARG A 147 5.29 -12.40 7.32
CA ARG A 147 5.68 -13.09 8.55
C ARG A 147 7.19 -13.34 8.53
N ILE A 148 7.81 -13.02 9.65
CA ILE A 148 9.26 -13.16 9.85
C ILE A 148 9.51 -14.35 10.78
N GLU A 149 10.30 -15.31 10.34
CA GLU A 149 10.70 -16.47 11.11
C GLU A 149 12.21 -16.67 11.03
N ASN A 150 12.87 -16.85 12.18
CA ASN A 150 14.32 -17.03 12.25
C ASN A 150 15.14 -15.96 11.50
N GLY A 151 14.67 -14.69 11.52
CA GLY A 151 15.32 -13.57 10.83
C GLY A 151 15.19 -13.60 9.31
N LYS A 152 14.21 -14.32 8.76
CA LYS A 152 13.90 -14.42 7.34
C LYS A 152 12.41 -14.15 7.09
N ILE A 153 12.09 -13.65 5.92
CA ILE A 153 10.73 -13.57 5.42
C ILE A 153 10.28 -15.00 5.08
N ALA A 154 9.32 -15.50 5.85
CA ALA A 154 8.78 -16.85 5.70
C ALA A 154 7.49 -16.89 4.91
N GLU A 155 6.73 -15.78 4.89
CA GLU A 155 5.39 -15.76 4.29
C GLU A 155 4.97 -14.34 3.87
N HIS A 156 4.16 -14.23 2.82
CA HIS A 156 3.69 -12.95 2.28
C HIS A 156 2.24 -13.01 1.84
N TRP A 157 1.50 -11.94 2.13
CA TRP A 157 0.13 -11.66 1.67
C TRP A 157 0.04 -10.27 1.07
N ASP A 158 -0.79 -10.12 0.07
CA ASP A 158 -1.20 -8.83 -0.47
C ASP A 158 -2.67 -8.88 -0.93
N ALA A 159 -3.18 -7.77 -1.44
CA ALA A 159 -4.56 -7.66 -1.92
C ALA A 159 -4.71 -8.00 -3.42
N ALA A 160 -3.73 -8.66 -4.03
CA ALA A 160 -3.80 -8.98 -5.45
C ALA A 160 -4.92 -9.97 -5.75
N THR A 161 -5.66 -9.70 -6.82
CA THR A 161 -6.61 -10.63 -7.40
C THR A 161 -5.95 -11.40 -8.54
N LYS A 162 -6.46 -12.60 -8.81
CA LYS A 162 -5.98 -13.42 -9.94
C LYS A 162 -6.21 -12.68 -11.25
N GLN A 163 -5.17 -12.59 -12.07
CA GLN A 163 -5.19 -12.01 -13.41
C GLN A 163 -5.29 -13.10 -14.47
#